data_32c8d89a29f7143663eca137312336e6
#
_entry.id   32c8d89a29f7143663eca137312336e6
#
_cell.length_a   1.000
_cell.length_b   1.000
_cell.length_c   1.000
_cell.angle_alpha   90.00
_cell.angle_beta   90.00
_cell.angle_gamma   90.00
#
_symmetry.space_group_name_H-M   'P 1'
#
loop_
_entity.id
_entity.type
_entity.pdbx_description
1 polymer ?
#
loop_
_entity_poly.entity_id
_entity_poly.type
_entity_poly.pdbx_seq_one_letter_code
_entity_poly.pdbx_strand_id
1 'polypeptide(L)'
;MSEIIASCRDIVKTFNAGEAEVKALQGITLDVYENELLMLVGPSGCGKTTFVSVLSGLLHFEGGSCELLGKNIATMSDATLTAFRGENIGFVFQAFNLLPSLSAIDNVALPLTIKGVQRAKALTLAQAMLNAVGLNEKEHIKPSGLSGGEQQRVAIARALVHNPKFIICDEPTSSLDHKSGQIVMELLTKIIQEKGASMIVVTHDNRIYKYANRIVYMEDGKITKVAL
;
A
#
# COMPACT_ATOMS: atom_id res chain seq x y z
N MET A 1 4.41 -17.91 17.69
CA MET A 1 3.24 -17.34 16.96
C MET A 1 3.69 -16.00 16.42
N SER A 2 3.48 -15.71 15.14
CA SER A 2 3.82 -14.42 14.56
C SER A 2 2.95 -13.33 15.21
N GLU A 3 3.53 -12.17 15.48
CA GLU A 3 2.81 -11.03 16.06
C GLU A 3 1.80 -10.48 15.04
N ILE A 4 0.63 -10.03 15.52
CA ILE A 4 -0.40 -9.40 14.69
C ILE A 4 -0.06 -7.91 14.58
N ILE A 5 0.15 -7.43 13.36
CA ILE A 5 0.42 -6.01 13.11
C ILE A 5 -0.81 -5.21 12.71
N ALA A 6 -1.80 -5.88 12.14
CA ALA A 6 -3.09 -5.28 11.82
C ALA A 6 -4.22 -6.25 12.12
N SER A 7 -5.26 -5.79 12.79
CA SER A 7 -6.40 -6.59 13.20
C SER A 7 -7.68 -5.82 12.94
N CYS A 8 -8.51 -6.33 12.04
CA CYS A 8 -9.84 -5.81 11.75
C CYS A 8 -10.90 -6.80 12.22
N ARG A 9 -11.96 -6.29 12.85
CA ARG A 9 -13.09 -7.09 13.34
C ARG A 9 -14.39 -6.46 12.88
N ASP A 10 -15.19 -7.24 12.14
CA ASP A 10 -16.55 -6.90 11.71
C ASP A 10 -16.66 -5.52 11.01
N ILE A 11 -15.68 -5.17 10.18
CA ILE A 11 -15.64 -3.87 9.51
C ILE A 11 -16.81 -3.75 8.53
N VAL A 12 -17.58 -2.69 8.70
CA VAL A 12 -18.71 -2.32 7.82
C VAL A 12 -18.44 -0.95 7.20
N LYS A 13 -18.62 -0.87 5.88
CA LYS A 13 -18.53 0.38 5.13
C LYS A 13 -19.61 0.45 4.06
N THR A 14 -20.36 1.55 4.09
CA THR A 14 -21.44 1.84 3.17
C THR A 14 -21.18 3.16 2.44
N PHE A 15 -21.55 3.22 1.19
CA PHE A 15 -21.56 4.45 0.38
C PHE A 15 -22.98 4.75 -0.09
N ASN A 16 -23.36 6.02 0.00
CA ASN A 16 -24.61 6.51 -0.56
C ASN A 16 -24.38 6.88 -2.04
N ALA A 17 -25.03 6.18 -2.95
CA ALA A 17 -25.01 6.43 -4.38
C ALA A 17 -26.38 6.95 -4.84
N GLY A 18 -26.64 8.24 -4.62
CA GLY A 18 -27.98 8.83 -4.83
C GLY A 18 -29.00 8.26 -3.84
N GLU A 19 -30.07 7.63 -4.35
CA GLU A 19 -31.10 6.97 -3.52
C GLU A 19 -30.70 5.52 -3.13
N ALA A 20 -29.63 4.97 -3.69
CA ALA A 20 -29.19 3.61 -3.41
C ALA A 20 -28.05 3.58 -2.39
N GLU A 21 -28.13 2.65 -1.45
CA GLU A 21 -27.10 2.36 -0.48
C GLU A 21 -26.26 1.16 -0.96
N VAL A 22 -24.95 1.34 -1.10
CA VAL A 22 -24.01 0.28 -1.51
C VAL A 22 -23.15 -0.13 -0.32
N LYS A 23 -23.34 -1.33 0.19
CA LYS A 23 -22.53 -1.92 1.27
C LYS A 23 -21.23 -2.47 0.69
N ALA A 24 -20.19 -1.66 0.71
CA ALA A 24 -18.88 -2.03 0.16
C ALA A 24 -18.12 -3.01 1.05
N LEU A 25 -18.31 -2.96 2.38
CA LEU A 25 -17.76 -3.93 3.34
C LEU A 25 -18.87 -4.41 4.25
N GLN A 26 -18.98 -5.72 4.43
CA GLN A 26 -20.09 -6.40 5.11
C GLN A 26 -19.58 -7.31 6.25
N GLY A 27 -18.86 -6.74 7.24
CA GLY A 27 -18.36 -7.48 8.38
C GLY A 27 -17.01 -8.17 8.10
N ILE A 28 -16.04 -7.42 7.54
CA ILE A 28 -14.70 -7.95 7.28
C ILE A 28 -13.96 -8.17 8.60
N THR A 29 -13.52 -9.40 8.81
CA THR A 29 -12.63 -9.80 9.92
C THR A 29 -11.36 -10.39 9.33
N LEU A 30 -10.21 -9.76 9.61
CA LEU A 30 -8.90 -10.14 9.06
C LEU A 30 -7.77 -9.70 9.96
N ASP A 31 -6.81 -10.60 10.18
CA ASP A 31 -5.51 -10.31 10.79
C ASP A 31 -4.41 -10.32 9.73
N VAL A 32 -3.45 -9.41 9.87
CA VAL A 32 -2.19 -9.40 9.11
C VAL A 32 -1.06 -9.60 10.11
N TYR A 33 -0.15 -10.51 9.80
CA TYR A 33 0.94 -10.87 10.70
C TYR A 33 2.24 -10.15 10.34
N GLU A 34 3.15 -10.08 11.31
CA GLU A 34 4.48 -9.54 11.12
C GLU A 34 5.27 -10.33 10.07
N ASN A 35 6.01 -9.61 9.21
CA ASN A 35 6.79 -10.17 8.11
C ASN A 35 5.97 -10.97 7.08
N GLU A 36 4.66 -10.72 7.01
CA GLU A 36 3.76 -11.37 6.07
C GLU A 36 3.59 -10.55 4.79
N LEU A 37 3.63 -11.23 3.64
CA LEU A 37 3.04 -10.77 2.39
C LEU A 37 1.68 -11.43 2.23
N LEU A 38 0.63 -10.68 2.57
CA LEU A 38 -0.75 -11.10 2.40
C LEU A 38 -1.28 -10.59 1.06
N MET A 39 -1.89 -11.46 0.27
CA MET A 39 -2.65 -11.04 -0.91
C MET A 39 -4.14 -11.04 -0.64
N LEU A 40 -4.80 -9.92 -0.94
CA LEU A 40 -6.25 -9.78 -0.94
C LEU A 40 -6.75 -9.81 -2.38
N VAL A 41 -7.43 -10.88 -2.75
CA VAL A 41 -7.82 -11.15 -4.12
C VAL A 41 -9.33 -11.25 -4.28
N GLY A 42 -9.84 -10.94 -5.46
CA GLY A 42 -11.27 -11.00 -5.77
C GLY A 42 -11.63 -10.18 -7.02
N PRO A 43 -12.86 -10.27 -7.50
CA PRO A 43 -13.31 -9.54 -8.67
C PRO A 43 -13.23 -8.03 -8.48
N SER A 44 -13.25 -7.28 -9.59
CA SER A 44 -13.32 -5.82 -9.54
C SER A 44 -14.61 -5.39 -8.86
N GLY A 45 -14.54 -4.34 -8.03
CA GLY A 45 -15.71 -3.80 -7.31
C GLY A 45 -16.12 -4.57 -6.05
N CYS A 46 -15.49 -5.68 -5.66
CA CYS A 46 -15.87 -6.45 -4.46
C CYS A 46 -15.46 -5.81 -3.12
N GLY A 47 -14.86 -4.60 -3.11
CA GLY A 47 -14.55 -3.86 -1.89
C GLY A 47 -13.08 -3.89 -1.44
N LYS A 48 -12.15 -4.49 -2.19
CA LYS A 48 -10.73 -4.63 -1.80
C LYS A 48 -10.06 -3.27 -1.54
N THR A 49 -10.13 -2.33 -2.49
CA THR A 49 -9.59 -0.97 -2.35
C THR A 49 -10.24 -0.22 -1.18
N THR A 50 -11.54 -0.42 -0.97
CA THR A 50 -12.27 0.13 0.19
C THR A 50 -11.69 -0.42 1.50
N PHE A 51 -11.46 -1.73 1.57
CA PHE A 51 -10.92 -2.36 2.76
C PHE A 51 -9.50 -1.85 3.09
N VAL A 52 -8.59 -1.81 2.11
CA VAL A 52 -7.23 -1.30 2.38
C VAL A 52 -7.21 0.20 2.67
N SER A 53 -8.17 0.96 2.16
CA SER A 53 -8.36 2.37 2.52
C SER A 53 -8.83 2.54 3.97
N VAL A 54 -9.73 1.67 4.45
CA VAL A 54 -10.13 1.61 5.87
C VAL A 54 -8.94 1.19 6.74
N LEU A 55 -8.25 0.11 6.38
CA LEU A 55 -7.11 -0.42 7.12
C LEU A 55 -5.97 0.60 7.26
N SER A 56 -5.76 1.42 6.23
CA SER A 56 -4.78 2.52 6.27
C SER A 56 -5.27 3.77 7.00
N GLY A 57 -6.54 3.82 7.40
CA GLY A 57 -7.15 5.03 7.95
C GLY A 57 -7.32 6.18 6.96
N LEU A 58 -7.33 5.88 5.66
CA LEU A 58 -7.71 6.85 4.60
C LEU A 58 -9.22 7.02 4.51
N LEU A 59 -9.97 6.01 4.97
CA LEU A 59 -11.41 5.98 4.92
C LEU A 59 -11.97 5.57 6.28
N HIS A 60 -12.94 6.32 6.79
CA HIS A 60 -13.68 5.94 8.00
C HIS A 60 -14.68 4.81 7.69
N PHE A 61 -14.97 4.00 8.72
CA PHE A 61 -15.93 2.89 8.66
C PHE A 61 -17.05 3.12 9.71
N GLU A 62 -18.20 2.49 9.51
CA GLU A 62 -19.39 2.70 10.35
C GLU A 62 -19.49 1.67 11.48
N GLY A 63 -18.93 0.48 11.32
CA GLY A 63 -19.03 -0.60 12.31
C GLY A 63 -17.77 -1.42 12.41
N GLY A 64 -17.57 -2.03 13.58
CA GLY A 64 -16.43 -2.88 13.86
C GLY A 64 -15.28 -2.17 14.57
N SER A 65 -14.11 -2.78 14.57
CA SER A 65 -12.87 -2.21 15.12
C SER A 65 -11.67 -2.52 14.22
N CYS A 66 -10.70 -1.59 14.18
CA CYS A 66 -9.48 -1.77 13.42
C CYS A 66 -8.28 -1.28 14.24
N GLU A 67 -7.38 -2.21 14.54
CA GLU A 67 -6.11 -1.94 15.19
C GLU A 67 -4.97 -2.10 14.18
N LEU A 68 -4.04 -1.15 14.18
CA LEU A 68 -2.85 -1.17 13.35
C LEU A 68 -1.63 -0.82 14.20
N LEU A 69 -0.63 -1.70 14.22
CA LEU A 69 0.58 -1.57 15.06
C LEU A 69 0.24 -1.33 16.54
N GLY A 70 -0.74 -2.07 17.05
CA GLY A 70 -1.21 -1.99 18.44
C GLY A 70 -2.02 -0.73 18.80
N LYS A 71 -2.45 0.03 17.80
CA LYS A 71 -3.24 1.26 17.99
C LYS A 71 -4.60 1.16 17.31
N ASN A 72 -5.67 1.47 18.03
CA ASN A 72 -7.03 1.55 17.47
C ASN A 72 -7.15 2.83 16.62
N ILE A 73 -7.21 2.67 15.29
CA ILE A 73 -7.25 3.80 14.35
C ILE A 73 -8.59 4.54 14.37
N ALA A 74 -9.69 3.91 14.80
CA ALA A 74 -11.01 4.53 14.88
C ALA A 74 -11.09 5.62 15.98
N THR A 75 -10.23 5.55 16.97
CA THR A 75 -10.22 6.50 18.10
C THR A 75 -9.27 7.68 17.91
N MET A 76 -8.51 7.69 16.81
CA MET A 76 -7.55 8.76 16.50
C MET A 76 -8.27 9.96 15.89
N SER A 77 -7.84 11.18 16.25
CA SER A 77 -8.20 12.38 15.49
C SER A 77 -7.57 12.34 14.10
N ASP A 78 -8.15 13.04 13.12
CA ASP A 78 -7.62 13.09 11.73
C ASP A 78 -6.16 13.55 11.69
N ALA A 79 -5.77 14.50 12.52
CA ALA A 79 -4.39 14.97 12.61
C ALA A 79 -3.45 13.87 13.12
N THR A 80 -3.84 13.16 14.19
CA THR A 80 -3.09 12.04 14.76
C THR A 80 -2.99 10.88 13.77
N LEU A 81 -4.09 10.56 13.12
CA LEU A 81 -4.16 9.48 12.11
C LEU A 81 -3.28 9.81 10.89
N THR A 82 -3.26 11.07 10.45
CA THR A 82 -2.40 11.53 9.35
C THR A 82 -0.92 11.43 9.71
N ALA A 83 -0.53 11.85 10.91
CA ALA A 83 0.84 11.69 11.40
C ALA A 83 1.22 10.21 11.51
N PHE A 84 0.34 9.38 12.09
CA PHE A 84 0.55 7.93 12.23
C PHE A 84 0.74 7.24 10.88
N ARG A 85 -0.11 7.55 9.88
CA ARG A 85 0.08 7.06 8.50
C ARG A 85 1.44 7.43 7.94
N GLY A 86 1.76 8.73 8.02
CA GLY A 86 3.02 9.26 7.51
C GLY A 86 4.26 8.59 8.12
N GLU A 87 4.18 8.10 9.35
CA GLU A 87 5.30 7.42 10.02
C GLU A 87 5.38 5.94 9.70
N ASN A 88 4.25 5.26 9.60
CA ASN A 88 4.19 3.81 9.71
C ASN A 88 3.73 3.10 8.43
N ILE A 89 3.07 3.79 7.50
CA ILE A 89 2.46 3.18 6.33
C ILE A 89 3.11 3.68 5.04
N GLY A 90 3.52 2.74 4.18
CA GLY A 90 3.86 2.99 2.79
C GLY A 90 2.69 2.63 1.89
N PHE A 91 2.22 3.54 1.03
CA PHE A 91 1.11 3.26 0.13
C PHE A 91 1.56 3.34 -1.33
N VAL A 92 1.34 2.25 -2.07
CA VAL A 92 1.57 2.15 -3.52
C VAL A 92 0.20 2.08 -4.20
N PHE A 93 -0.13 3.11 -4.97
CA PHE A 93 -1.41 3.25 -5.66
C PHE A 93 -1.38 2.62 -7.05
N GLN A 94 -2.52 2.17 -7.53
CA GLN A 94 -2.71 1.62 -8.87
C GLN A 94 -2.30 2.59 -9.98
N ALA A 95 -2.61 3.86 -9.86
CA ALA A 95 -2.33 4.91 -10.85
C ALA A 95 -1.01 5.66 -10.59
N PHE A 96 -0.04 5.05 -9.89
CA PHE A 96 1.25 5.62 -9.48
C PHE A 96 1.12 6.88 -8.60
N ASN A 97 0.20 7.80 -8.89
CA ASN A 97 -0.05 9.07 -8.21
C ASN A 97 1.23 9.90 -8.00
N LEU A 98 2.10 9.92 -9.01
CA LEU A 98 3.28 10.79 -9.02
C LEU A 98 2.86 12.23 -9.29
N LEU A 99 3.52 13.17 -8.64
CA LEU A 99 3.35 14.60 -8.92
C LEU A 99 4.06 14.94 -10.23
N PRO A 100 3.33 15.31 -11.29
CA PRO A 100 3.91 15.47 -12.64
C PRO A 100 4.86 16.65 -12.75
N SER A 101 4.75 17.64 -11.87
CA SER A 101 5.64 18.80 -11.79
C SER A 101 7.01 18.50 -11.17
N LEU A 102 7.11 17.42 -10.37
CA LEU A 102 8.30 17.01 -9.64
C LEU A 102 9.11 15.99 -10.43
N SER A 103 10.44 16.02 -10.26
CA SER A 103 11.32 14.95 -10.74
C SER A 103 11.12 13.64 -9.97
N ALA A 104 11.73 12.54 -10.43
CA ALA A 104 11.67 11.24 -9.73
C ALA A 104 12.20 11.36 -8.29
N ILE A 105 13.36 11.99 -8.10
CA ILE A 105 13.96 12.16 -6.78
C ILE A 105 13.10 13.04 -5.85
N ASP A 106 12.51 14.12 -6.37
CA ASP A 106 11.64 14.99 -5.58
C ASP A 106 10.32 14.27 -5.20
N ASN A 107 9.76 13.45 -6.09
CA ASN A 107 8.63 12.58 -5.77
C ASN A 107 8.97 11.62 -4.62
N VAL A 108 10.14 10.99 -4.66
CA VAL A 108 10.58 10.06 -3.61
C VAL A 108 10.90 10.80 -2.32
N ALA A 109 11.51 11.98 -2.37
CA ALA A 109 11.85 12.78 -1.20
C ALA A 109 10.62 13.39 -0.49
N LEU A 110 9.48 13.50 -1.19
CA LEU A 110 8.28 14.21 -0.71
C LEU A 110 7.80 13.80 0.69
N PRO A 111 7.66 12.51 1.03
CA PRO A 111 7.23 12.10 2.38
C PRO A 111 8.17 12.57 3.48
N LEU A 112 9.48 12.58 3.21
CA LEU A 112 10.49 13.07 4.15
C LEU A 112 10.43 14.59 4.30
N THR A 113 10.21 15.31 3.21
CA THR A 113 10.04 16.77 3.20
C THR A 113 8.83 17.21 4.01
N ILE A 114 7.69 16.51 3.85
CA ILE A 114 6.46 16.75 4.62
C ILE A 114 6.69 16.53 6.12
N LYS A 115 7.54 15.57 6.49
CA LYS A 115 7.96 15.31 7.87
C LYS A 115 8.96 16.34 8.42
N GLY A 116 9.36 17.34 7.66
CA GLY A 116 10.34 18.36 8.07
C GLY A 116 11.80 17.89 8.03
N VAL A 117 12.10 16.77 7.36
CA VAL A 117 13.49 16.34 7.17
C VAL A 117 14.23 17.37 6.28
N GLN A 118 15.42 17.78 6.70
CA GLN A 118 16.24 18.71 5.93
C GLN A 118 16.39 18.26 4.47
N ARG A 119 16.20 19.18 3.51
CA ARG A 119 16.16 18.87 2.07
C ARG A 119 17.37 18.04 1.60
N ALA A 120 18.57 18.42 1.97
CA ALA A 120 19.78 17.69 1.57
C ALA A 120 19.73 16.22 2.02
N LYS A 121 19.35 15.96 3.28
CA LYS A 121 19.18 14.60 3.82
C LYS A 121 18.06 13.84 3.13
N ALA A 122 16.92 14.50 2.87
CA ALA A 122 15.80 13.89 2.17
C ALA A 122 16.20 13.44 0.74
N LEU A 123 16.93 14.27 0.01
CA LEU A 123 17.42 13.94 -1.33
C LEU A 123 18.45 12.80 -1.30
N THR A 124 19.36 12.77 -0.33
CA THR A 124 20.33 11.65 -0.17
C THR A 124 19.60 10.32 0.04
N LEU A 125 18.59 10.30 0.91
CA LEU A 125 17.78 9.09 1.16
C LEU A 125 16.94 8.69 -0.07
N ALA A 126 16.38 9.68 -0.76
CA ALA A 126 15.63 9.45 -1.99
C ALA A 126 16.50 8.87 -3.10
N GLN A 127 17.73 9.38 -3.27
CA GLN A 127 18.71 8.85 -4.23
C GLN A 127 19.06 7.38 -3.91
N ALA A 128 19.36 7.08 -2.65
CA ALA A 128 19.64 5.71 -2.22
C ALA A 128 18.47 4.77 -2.53
N MET A 129 17.23 5.25 -2.34
CA MET A 129 16.04 4.46 -2.62
C MET A 129 15.81 4.29 -4.14
N LEU A 130 16.04 5.32 -4.96
CA LEU A 130 15.99 5.20 -6.43
C LEU A 130 17.02 4.18 -6.94
N ASN A 131 18.22 4.17 -6.39
CA ASN A 131 19.24 3.17 -6.71
C ASN A 131 18.76 1.75 -6.34
N ALA A 132 18.16 1.59 -5.15
CA ALA A 132 17.64 0.30 -4.70
C ALA A 132 16.53 -0.25 -5.60
N VAL A 133 15.73 0.62 -6.23
CA VAL A 133 14.70 0.21 -7.20
C VAL A 133 15.20 0.17 -8.65
N GLY A 134 16.51 0.29 -8.88
CA GLY A 134 17.13 0.20 -10.21
C GLY A 134 16.81 1.38 -11.14
N LEU A 135 16.74 2.58 -10.59
CA LEU A 135 16.51 3.83 -11.32
C LEU A 135 17.72 4.78 -11.21
N ASN A 136 18.93 4.21 -11.30
CA ASN A 136 20.15 5.01 -11.42
C ASN A 136 20.07 5.91 -12.66
N GLU A 137 20.54 7.14 -12.56
CA GLU A 137 20.57 8.13 -13.66
C GLU A 137 19.18 8.62 -14.14
N LYS A 138 18.09 8.26 -13.40
CA LYS A 138 16.71 8.71 -13.70
C LYS A 138 16.18 9.73 -12.68
N GLU A 139 17.00 10.14 -11.72
CA GLU A 139 16.60 10.97 -10.59
C GLU A 139 15.99 12.32 -10.98
N HIS A 140 16.48 12.93 -12.05
CA HIS A 140 16.02 14.24 -12.52
C HIS A 140 14.93 14.16 -13.60
N ILE A 141 14.55 12.96 -14.02
CA ILE A 141 13.50 12.76 -15.02
C ILE A 141 12.12 12.98 -14.38
N LYS A 142 11.24 13.70 -15.07
CA LYS A 142 9.85 13.87 -14.66
C LYS A 142 9.02 12.63 -15.03
N PRO A 143 7.87 12.40 -14.38
CA PRO A 143 7.02 11.23 -14.66
C PRO A 143 6.69 11.05 -16.15
N SER A 144 6.46 12.12 -16.90
CA SER A 144 6.17 12.05 -18.34
C SER A 144 7.30 11.51 -19.20
N GLY A 145 8.54 11.49 -18.71
CA GLY A 145 9.71 10.93 -19.39
C GLY A 145 10.04 9.50 -18.94
N LEU A 146 9.24 8.90 -18.06
CA LEU A 146 9.43 7.57 -17.53
C LEU A 146 8.41 6.59 -18.14
N SER A 147 8.85 5.36 -18.41
CA SER A 147 7.92 4.26 -18.74
C SER A 147 7.00 3.93 -17.56
N GLY A 148 5.88 3.23 -17.79
CA GLY A 148 4.96 2.82 -16.73
C GLY A 148 5.64 2.02 -15.61
N GLY A 149 6.53 1.07 -15.98
CA GLY A 149 7.31 0.31 -15.01
C GLY A 149 8.31 1.15 -14.21
N GLU A 150 8.91 2.19 -14.82
CA GLU A 150 9.77 3.14 -14.11
C GLU A 150 8.96 4.03 -13.16
N GLN A 151 7.79 4.53 -13.61
CA GLN A 151 6.88 5.30 -12.75
C GLN A 151 6.44 4.49 -11.53
N GLN A 152 6.12 3.20 -11.72
CA GLN A 152 5.77 2.30 -10.62
C GLN A 152 6.93 2.13 -9.64
N ARG A 153 8.16 1.96 -10.13
CA ARG A 153 9.33 1.89 -9.25
C ARG A 153 9.60 3.19 -8.49
N VAL A 154 9.34 4.36 -9.09
CA VAL A 154 9.37 5.65 -8.37
C VAL A 154 8.29 5.70 -7.28
N ALA A 155 7.06 5.23 -7.57
CA ALA A 155 5.98 5.18 -6.58
C ALA A 155 6.31 4.25 -5.41
N ILE A 156 6.93 3.09 -5.69
CA ILE A 156 7.44 2.16 -4.67
C ILE A 156 8.54 2.82 -3.84
N ALA A 157 9.53 3.44 -4.47
CA ALA A 157 10.60 4.15 -3.78
C ALA A 157 10.04 5.24 -2.84
N ARG A 158 9.05 6.00 -3.31
CA ARG A 158 8.35 7.00 -2.49
C ARG A 158 7.65 6.39 -1.29
N ALA A 159 6.97 5.25 -1.48
CA ALA A 159 6.27 4.56 -0.40
C ALA A 159 7.22 3.99 0.67
N LEU A 160 8.48 3.71 0.31
CA LEU A 160 9.46 3.03 1.18
C LEU A 160 10.53 3.93 1.79
N VAL A 161 10.70 5.16 1.29
CA VAL A 161 11.82 6.06 1.66
C VAL A 161 11.83 6.41 3.15
N HIS A 162 10.67 6.44 3.79
CA HIS A 162 10.53 6.75 5.22
C HIS A 162 10.56 5.50 6.12
N ASN A 163 10.90 4.34 5.54
CA ASN A 163 11.03 3.06 6.23
C ASN A 163 9.76 2.62 7.00
N PRO A 164 8.61 2.49 6.31
CA PRO A 164 7.35 2.11 6.95
C PRO A 164 7.41 0.68 7.51
N LYS A 165 6.62 0.41 8.55
CA LYS A 165 6.44 -0.94 9.12
C LYS A 165 5.40 -1.76 8.36
N PHE A 166 4.44 -1.08 7.73
CA PHE A 166 3.36 -1.70 6.99
C PHE A 166 3.24 -1.08 5.60
N ILE A 167 3.14 -1.92 4.58
CA ILE A 167 3.07 -1.50 3.18
C ILE A 167 1.74 -1.97 2.60
N ILE A 168 1.04 -1.07 1.93
CA ILE A 168 -0.21 -1.35 1.22
C ILE A 168 0.03 -1.11 -0.26
N CYS A 169 -0.20 -2.13 -1.09
CA CYS A 169 -0.12 -2.04 -2.53
C CYS A 169 -1.50 -2.32 -3.14
N ASP A 170 -2.08 -1.32 -3.77
CA ASP A 170 -3.34 -1.46 -4.48
C ASP A 170 -3.06 -1.66 -5.97
N GLU A 171 -3.25 -2.88 -6.47
CA GLU A 171 -3.04 -3.30 -7.86
C GLU A 171 -1.65 -2.92 -8.44
N PRO A 172 -0.53 -3.27 -7.77
CA PRO A 172 0.81 -2.72 -8.11
C PRO A 172 1.32 -3.14 -9.49
N THR A 173 0.70 -4.11 -10.15
CA THR A 173 1.12 -4.65 -11.45
C THR A 173 0.09 -4.46 -12.56
N SER A 174 -1.09 -3.93 -12.27
CA SER A 174 -2.23 -3.87 -13.22
C SER A 174 -1.95 -3.04 -14.48
N SER A 175 -1.13 -1.98 -14.36
CA SER A 175 -0.76 -1.09 -15.47
C SER A 175 0.55 -1.49 -16.15
N LEU A 176 1.10 -2.68 -15.84
CA LEU A 176 2.42 -3.12 -16.30
C LEU A 176 2.33 -4.34 -17.22
N ASP A 177 3.27 -4.42 -18.17
CA ASP A 177 3.51 -5.65 -18.88
C ASP A 177 4.02 -6.76 -17.94
N HIS A 178 3.96 -8.00 -18.39
CA HIS A 178 4.31 -9.17 -17.57
C HIS A 178 5.72 -9.08 -16.95
N LYS A 179 6.72 -8.68 -17.74
CA LYS A 179 8.11 -8.61 -17.29
C LYS A 179 8.30 -7.51 -16.24
N SER A 180 7.74 -6.33 -16.49
CA SER A 180 7.78 -5.20 -15.57
C SER A 180 7.05 -5.51 -14.25
N GLY A 181 5.90 -6.19 -14.32
CA GLY A 181 5.16 -6.64 -13.13
C GLY A 181 5.96 -7.63 -12.28
N GLN A 182 6.65 -8.58 -12.91
CA GLN A 182 7.51 -9.53 -12.21
C GLN A 182 8.66 -8.82 -11.48
N ILE A 183 9.37 -7.91 -12.16
CA ILE A 183 10.46 -7.11 -11.57
C ILE A 183 9.96 -6.34 -10.34
N VAL A 184 8.77 -5.73 -10.44
CA VAL A 184 8.16 -4.97 -9.33
C VAL A 184 7.88 -5.87 -8.13
N MET A 185 7.31 -7.06 -8.34
CA MET A 185 7.01 -7.98 -7.23
C MET A 185 8.27 -8.57 -6.59
N GLU A 186 9.27 -8.93 -7.38
CA GLU A 186 10.57 -9.38 -6.86
C GLU A 186 11.24 -8.30 -6.00
N LEU A 187 11.22 -7.05 -6.47
CA LEU A 187 11.74 -5.91 -5.74
C LEU A 187 11.01 -5.70 -4.41
N LEU A 188 9.67 -5.68 -4.43
CA LEU A 188 8.85 -5.52 -3.22
C LEU A 188 9.13 -6.65 -2.21
N THR A 189 9.13 -7.90 -2.66
CA THR A 189 9.39 -9.06 -1.80
C THR A 189 10.77 -8.98 -1.16
N LYS A 190 11.80 -8.63 -1.94
CA LYS A 190 13.17 -8.47 -1.44
C LYS A 190 13.26 -7.39 -0.36
N ILE A 191 12.70 -6.20 -0.63
CA ILE A 191 12.75 -5.07 0.32
C ILE A 191 12.02 -5.41 1.63
N ILE A 192 10.89 -6.12 1.56
CA ILE A 192 10.14 -6.56 2.75
C ILE A 192 10.99 -7.49 3.60
N GLN A 193 11.61 -8.50 2.98
CA GLN A 193 12.48 -9.44 3.67
C GLN A 193 13.68 -8.76 4.33
N GLU A 194 14.32 -7.81 3.63
CA GLU A 194 15.48 -7.08 4.13
C GLU A 194 15.13 -6.10 5.27
N LYS A 195 13.93 -5.50 5.24
CA LYS A 195 13.50 -4.48 6.21
C LYS A 195 12.64 -5.02 7.35
N GLY A 196 12.19 -6.26 7.27
CA GLY A 196 11.26 -6.83 8.25
C GLY A 196 9.90 -6.11 8.27
N ALA A 197 9.45 -5.59 7.13
CA ALA A 197 8.14 -4.97 6.99
C ALA A 197 7.08 -6.03 6.64
N SER A 198 5.81 -5.70 6.87
CA SER A 198 4.68 -6.53 6.41
C SER A 198 3.93 -5.83 5.29
N MET A 199 3.30 -6.60 4.41
CA MET A 199 2.64 -6.04 3.24
C MET A 199 1.29 -6.70 2.98
N ILE A 200 0.33 -5.87 2.58
CA ILE A 200 -0.90 -6.32 1.92
C ILE A 200 -0.89 -5.87 0.46
N VAL A 201 -1.14 -6.81 -0.45
CA VAL A 201 -1.26 -6.56 -1.88
C VAL A 201 -2.68 -6.86 -2.32
N VAL A 202 -3.38 -5.86 -2.80
CA VAL A 202 -4.67 -6.03 -3.48
C VAL A 202 -4.39 -6.35 -4.94
N THR A 203 -4.97 -7.43 -5.46
CA THR A 203 -4.81 -7.80 -6.86
C THR A 203 -5.92 -8.73 -7.36
N HIS A 204 -6.12 -8.73 -8.66
CA HIS A 204 -6.88 -9.76 -9.40
C HIS A 204 -5.96 -10.57 -10.33
N ASP A 205 -4.64 -10.27 -10.33
CA ASP A 205 -3.64 -10.92 -11.18
C ASP A 205 -3.08 -12.19 -10.52
N ASN A 206 -3.48 -13.35 -11.00
CA ASN A 206 -3.01 -14.64 -10.47
C ASN A 206 -1.52 -14.93 -10.73
N ARG A 207 -0.88 -14.22 -11.65
CA ARG A 207 0.54 -14.39 -11.99
C ARG A 207 1.46 -14.05 -10.81
N ILE A 208 1.00 -13.19 -9.89
CA ILE A 208 1.78 -12.76 -8.73
C ILE A 208 1.48 -13.53 -7.44
N TYR A 209 0.50 -14.46 -7.43
CA TYR A 209 0.12 -15.24 -6.24
C TYR A 209 1.28 -16.04 -5.64
N LYS A 210 2.25 -16.45 -6.45
CA LYS A 210 3.45 -17.17 -6.01
C LYS A 210 4.33 -16.42 -5.00
N TYR A 211 4.13 -15.10 -4.86
CA TYR A 211 4.88 -14.27 -3.89
C TYR A 211 4.20 -14.21 -2.51
N ALA A 212 2.94 -14.65 -2.40
CA ALA A 212 2.17 -14.57 -1.17
C ALA A 212 2.62 -15.59 -0.13
N ASN A 213 2.63 -15.18 1.14
CA ASN A 213 2.63 -16.12 2.27
C ASN A 213 1.23 -16.65 2.53
N ARG A 214 0.21 -15.81 2.28
CA ARG A 214 -1.21 -16.13 2.47
C ARG A 214 -2.06 -15.36 1.48
N ILE A 215 -3.13 -16.01 0.98
CA ILE A 215 -4.08 -15.43 0.04
C ILE A 215 -5.47 -15.41 0.69
N VAL A 216 -6.09 -14.24 0.71
CA VAL A 216 -7.44 -14.00 1.21
C VAL A 216 -8.35 -13.65 0.04
N TYR A 217 -9.41 -14.40 -0.12
CA TYR A 217 -10.39 -14.19 -1.19
C TYR A 217 -11.54 -13.34 -0.67
N MET A 218 -11.88 -12.31 -1.43
CA MET A 218 -12.94 -11.38 -1.12
C MET A 218 -13.96 -11.32 -2.26
N GLU A 219 -15.26 -11.39 -1.91
CA GLU A 219 -16.38 -11.30 -2.84
C GLU A 219 -17.52 -10.54 -2.15
N ASP A 220 -18.16 -9.63 -2.87
CA ASP A 220 -19.30 -8.83 -2.41
C ASP A 220 -19.15 -8.27 -0.98
N GLY A 221 -18.00 -7.66 -0.70
CA GLY A 221 -17.72 -7.05 0.60
C GLY A 221 -17.45 -8.01 1.74
N LYS A 222 -17.22 -9.31 1.48
CA LYS A 222 -16.97 -10.35 2.48
C LYS A 222 -15.72 -11.17 2.16
N ILE A 223 -15.06 -11.68 3.20
CA ILE A 223 -14.02 -12.70 3.04
C ILE A 223 -14.70 -14.05 2.88
N THR A 224 -14.40 -14.74 1.77
CA THR A 224 -15.01 -16.04 1.44
C THR A 224 -14.08 -17.22 1.68
N LYS A 225 -12.75 -16.99 1.59
CA LYS A 225 -11.75 -18.06 1.75
C LYS A 225 -10.40 -17.48 2.17
N VAL A 226 -9.66 -18.24 2.97
CA VAL A 226 -8.25 -18.01 3.27
C VAL A 226 -7.45 -19.23 2.83
N ALA A 227 -6.38 -19.03 2.05
CA ALA A 227 -5.46 -20.07 1.61
C ALA A 227 -4.02 -19.72 2.05
N LEU A 228 -3.26 -20.74 2.45
CA LEU A 228 -1.84 -20.68 2.78
C LEU A 228 -1.02 -21.04 1.56
#